data_07e570b353290e7084582c1650b52374
#
_entry.id   07e570b353290e7084582c1650b52374
#
_cell.length_a   1.000
_cell.length_b   1.000
_cell.length_c   1.000
_cell.angle_alpha   90.00
_cell.angle_beta   90.00
_cell.angle_gamma   90.00
#
_symmetry.space_group_name_H-M   'P 1'
#
loop_
_entity.id
_entity.type
_entity.pdbx_description
1 polymer ?
#
loop_
_entity_poly.entity_id
_entity_poly.type
_entity_poly.pdbx_seq_one_letter_code
_entity_poly.pdbx_strand_id
1 'polypeptide(L)'
;MMLNKKLERLNAKSVQIEHGYVPGYSNKITFLMVSILFCFFYKLTGQQLPLFTQYRENTGLINPAALEPDYLAYSNNFTVGASYRSQWNGLSGAPRTMTIRGTYFADDYAGVTMMGGGYLMRDQTGPISFTGAYGRIAGVISSDPTLGGVILGLTAGLVQFGINTDNIVVRDKTDDLAMTGQNQLFPDVGVGIYAYRYMSTGRSASSYVYGGLSMPQVLGLDLKVQNTSSDYYLQRVRHLYGLLGMYLFFDDNSFIEPSVWVKYAPNAPVNVDVNVRYQMPGSLWVGTGGSTSGTLHLEAGVLLGENLGLDNSIRIGYGYGYSFKTFGPFVGGGHEINISYSLNK
;
A
#
# COMPACT_ATOMS: atom_id res chain seq x y z
N MET A 1 8.28 -84.44 -3.16
CA MET A 1 9.33 -83.98 -2.27
C MET A 1 10.12 -82.76 -2.82
N MET A 2 9.68 -82.17 -3.92
CA MET A 2 10.34 -80.97 -4.50
C MET A 2 9.54 -79.64 -4.39
N LEU A 3 8.28 -79.70 -3.96
CA LEU A 3 7.47 -78.47 -3.86
C LEU A 3 7.58 -77.76 -2.51
N ASN A 4 7.96 -78.49 -1.44
CA ASN A 4 8.06 -77.88 -0.11
C ASN A 4 9.38 -77.07 0.09
N LYS A 5 10.43 -77.33 -0.65
CA LYS A 5 11.68 -76.57 -0.55
C LYS A 5 11.66 -75.21 -1.24
N LYS A 6 10.63 -74.96 -2.08
CA LYS A 6 10.50 -73.67 -2.82
C LYS A 6 9.65 -72.68 -2.04
N LEU A 7 8.79 -73.14 -1.15
CA LEU A 7 7.99 -72.31 -0.27
C LEU A 7 8.76 -71.79 0.97
N GLU A 8 9.73 -72.58 1.49
CA GLU A 8 10.58 -72.14 2.58
C GLU A 8 11.59 -71.05 2.19
N ARG A 9 11.98 -70.97 0.87
CA ARG A 9 12.87 -69.94 0.37
C ARG A 9 12.17 -68.59 0.09
N LEU A 10 10.87 -68.58 0.05
CA LEU A 10 10.09 -67.35 -0.17
C LEU A 10 9.66 -66.66 1.15
N ASN A 11 9.67 -67.41 2.28
CA ASN A 11 9.35 -66.86 3.58
C ASN A 11 10.60 -66.32 4.34
N ALA A 12 11.83 -66.44 3.81
CA ALA A 12 13.06 -65.97 4.47
C ALA A 12 13.54 -64.63 3.87
N LYS A 13 12.76 -63.97 3.00
CA LYS A 13 12.96 -62.56 2.62
C LYS A 13 11.88 -61.70 3.18
N SER A 14 11.71 -61.67 4.52
CA SER A 14 11.10 -60.57 5.20
C SER A 14 12.01 -59.37 4.96
N VAL A 15 11.58 -58.48 4.12
CA VAL A 15 12.16 -57.17 3.89
C VAL A 15 12.21 -56.46 5.24
N GLN A 16 13.36 -56.36 5.86
CA GLN A 16 13.62 -55.37 6.89
C GLN A 16 13.53 -54.01 6.19
N ILE A 17 12.39 -53.37 6.34
CA ILE A 17 12.28 -51.94 6.09
C ILE A 17 13.10 -51.28 7.22
N GLU A 18 14.37 -51.03 6.96
CA GLU A 18 15.13 -50.08 7.76
C GLU A 18 14.38 -48.73 7.66
N HIS A 19 13.69 -48.38 8.73
CA HIS A 19 13.26 -47.02 8.97
C HIS A 19 14.54 -46.18 9.07
N GLY A 20 15.02 -45.69 7.94
CA GLY A 20 16.01 -44.64 7.89
C GLY A 20 15.44 -43.42 8.60
N TYR A 21 15.77 -43.28 9.87
CA TYR A 21 15.57 -42.06 10.63
C TYR A 21 16.38 -40.98 9.91
N VAL A 22 15.70 -40.07 9.19
CA VAL A 22 16.28 -38.87 8.61
C VAL A 22 16.26 -37.80 9.72
N PRO A 23 17.39 -37.64 10.47
CA PRO A 23 17.43 -36.68 11.54
C PRO A 23 17.74 -35.32 10.92
N GLY A 24 16.88 -34.36 11.13
CA GLY A 24 17.25 -32.96 11.01
C GLY A 24 16.32 -32.02 10.24
N TYR A 25 15.45 -32.48 9.34
CA TYR A 25 14.56 -31.60 8.58
C TYR A 25 13.27 -31.25 9.34
N SER A 26 12.69 -32.19 10.06
CA SER A 26 11.45 -32.00 10.81
C SER A 26 11.59 -30.92 11.89
N ASN A 27 12.69 -30.92 12.64
CA ASN A 27 12.89 -29.95 13.72
C ASN A 27 13.11 -28.52 13.22
N LYS A 28 13.73 -28.35 12.04
CA LYS A 28 13.91 -27.01 11.46
C LYS A 28 12.63 -26.43 10.92
N ILE A 29 11.77 -27.24 10.31
CA ILE A 29 10.45 -26.83 9.83
C ILE A 29 9.53 -26.53 11.00
N THR A 30 9.52 -27.36 12.04
CA THR A 30 8.76 -27.12 13.26
C THR A 30 9.23 -25.86 13.99
N PHE A 31 10.53 -25.63 14.09
CA PHE A 31 11.10 -24.43 14.68
C PHE A 31 10.74 -23.18 13.85
N LEU A 32 10.78 -23.26 12.52
CA LEU A 32 10.36 -22.17 11.63
C LEU A 32 8.86 -21.88 11.77
N MET A 33 8.02 -22.90 11.80
CA MET A 33 6.57 -22.74 12.02
C MET A 33 6.24 -22.16 13.41
N VAL A 34 6.92 -22.61 14.47
CA VAL A 34 6.74 -22.07 15.82
C VAL A 34 7.25 -20.62 15.90
N SER A 35 8.37 -20.30 15.25
CA SER A 35 8.88 -18.92 15.17
C SER A 35 7.94 -18.00 14.41
N ILE A 36 7.35 -18.47 13.31
CA ILE A 36 6.31 -17.73 12.56
C ILE A 36 5.05 -17.56 13.43
N LEU A 37 4.65 -18.58 14.20
CA LEU A 37 3.49 -18.49 15.09
C LEU A 37 3.71 -17.48 16.24
N PHE A 38 4.93 -17.37 16.77
CA PHE A 38 5.28 -16.40 17.82
C PHE A 38 5.29 -14.95 17.31
N CYS A 39 5.49 -14.71 16.01
CA CYS A 39 5.40 -13.37 15.43
C CYS A 39 3.97 -12.78 15.42
N PHE A 40 2.93 -13.58 15.70
CA PHE A 40 1.54 -13.13 15.66
C PHE A 40 0.96 -12.61 17.00
N PHE A 41 1.72 -12.58 18.09
CA PHE A 41 1.20 -12.23 19.44
C PHE A 41 1.55 -10.81 19.92
N TYR A 42 1.81 -9.85 19.06
CA TYR A 42 2.04 -8.47 19.50
C TYR A 42 0.73 -7.69 19.64
N LYS A 43 0.55 -7.03 20.80
CA LYS A 43 -0.55 -6.09 21.03
C LYS A 43 -0.35 -4.87 20.11
N LEU A 44 -1.33 -4.61 19.28
CA LEU A 44 -1.38 -3.45 18.40
C LEU A 44 -1.70 -2.19 19.21
N THR A 45 -0.72 -1.37 19.44
CA THR A 45 -0.88 0.00 19.94
C THR A 45 -0.13 0.93 18.99
N GLY A 46 -0.82 1.54 18.03
CA GLY A 46 -0.20 2.48 17.11
C GLY A 46 -1.23 3.21 16.26
N GLN A 47 -1.09 4.52 16.14
CA GLN A 47 -1.76 5.30 15.11
C GLN A 47 -1.18 4.91 13.76
N GLN A 48 -2.03 4.52 12.83
CA GLN A 48 -1.63 4.22 11.46
C GLN A 48 -1.97 5.41 10.55
N LEU A 49 -1.11 5.68 9.59
CA LEU A 49 -1.45 6.53 8.45
C LEU A 49 -2.61 5.89 7.66
N PRO A 50 -3.35 6.68 6.88
CA PRO A 50 -4.41 6.16 6.04
C PRO A 50 -3.94 4.96 5.21
N LEU A 51 -4.72 3.90 5.23
CA LEU A 51 -4.48 2.72 4.42
C LEU A 51 -5.28 2.86 3.12
N PHE A 52 -4.70 2.49 2.00
CA PHE A 52 -5.36 2.47 0.70
C PHE A 52 -5.48 1.03 0.21
N THR A 53 -6.64 0.65 -0.29
CA THR A 53 -6.82 -0.61 -1.01
C THR A 53 -6.11 -0.51 -2.36
N GLN A 54 -6.40 0.56 -3.10
CA GLN A 54 -5.76 0.90 -4.38
C GLN A 54 -4.53 1.79 -4.14
N TYR A 55 -3.56 1.33 -3.33
CA TYR A 55 -2.41 2.15 -2.96
C TYR A 55 -1.55 2.58 -4.16
N ARG A 56 -1.59 1.83 -5.26
CA ARG A 56 -0.91 2.18 -6.50
C ARG A 56 -1.38 3.50 -7.09
N GLU A 57 -2.66 3.79 -6.97
CA GLU A 57 -3.23 5.07 -7.42
C GLU A 57 -2.84 6.24 -6.51
N ASN A 58 -2.33 5.97 -5.32
CA ASN A 58 -1.92 6.96 -4.32
C ASN A 58 -0.41 6.90 -4.02
N THR A 59 0.41 6.44 -4.99
CA THR A 59 1.87 6.27 -4.79
C THR A 59 2.57 7.53 -4.35
N GLY A 60 2.20 8.69 -4.89
CA GLY A 60 2.79 9.98 -4.54
C GLY A 60 2.55 10.42 -3.10
N LEU A 61 1.48 9.94 -2.44
CA LEU A 61 1.22 10.17 -1.02
C LEU A 61 2.08 9.24 -0.14
N ILE A 62 2.36 8.04 -0.66
CA ILE A 62 3.13 7.00 0.04
C ILE A 62 4.62 7.31 -0.04
N ASN A 63 5.10 7.65 -1.25
CA ASN A 63 6.51 7.94 -1.51
C ASN A 63 6.65 9.19 -2.39
N PRO A 64 7.25 10.28 -1.87
CA PRO A 64 7.47 11.49 -2.65
C PRO A 64 8.24 11.31 -3.95
N ALA A 65 9.06 10.28 -4.05
CA ALA A 65 9.85 9.97 -5.23
C ALA A 65 9.15 9.04 -6.23
N ALA A 66 8.01 8.42 -5.87
CA ALA A 66 7.36 7.41 -6.71
C ALA A 66 6.77 8.01 -7.98
N LEU A 67 6.88 7.27 -9.08
CA LEU A 67 6.18 7.59 -10.33
C LEU A 67 4.70 7.25 -10.23
N GLU A 68 3.90 7.97 -11.01
CA GLU A 68 2.50 7.60 -11.19
C GLU A 68 2.39 6.33 -12.04
N PRO A 69 1.39 5.46 -11.78
CA PRO A 69 1.21 4.20 -12.51
C PRO A 69 1.10 4.39 -14.02
N ASP A 70 0.43 5.46 -14.44
CA ASP A 70 0.18 5.74 -15.84
C ASP A 70 1.43 6.21 -16.60
N TYR A 71 2.46 6.69 -15.91
CA TYR A 71 3.76 6.96 -16.52
C TYR A 71 4.46 5.67 -16.95
N LEU A 72 4.53 4.68 -16.05
CA LEU A 72 5.21 3.40 -16.33
C LEU A 72 4.43 2.52 -17.31
N ALA A 73 3.10 2.58 -17.27
CA ALA A 73 2.24 1.73 -18.10
C ALA A 73 1.94 2.31 -19.48
N TYR A 74 1.83 3.65 -19.60
CA TYR A 74 1.31 4.32 -20.79
C TYR A 74 2.11 5.55 -21.19
N SER A 75 3.24 5.83 -20.53
CA SER A 75 4.09 7.01 -20.77
C SER A 75 3.36 8.35 -20.60
N ASN A 76 2.27 8.38 -19.83
CA ASN A 76 1.57 9.62 -19.52
C ASN A 76 2.34 10.42 -18.48
N ASN A 77 2.72 11.64 -18.81
CA ASN A 77 3.57 12.49 -17.98
C ASN A 77 2.80 13.48 -17.08
N PHE A 78 1.50 13.60 -17.26
CA PHE A 78 0.61 14.39 -16.42
C PHE A 78 -0.54 13.54 -15.90
N THR A 79 -0.80 13.57 -14.59
CA THR A 79 -1.89 12.84 -13.94
C THR A 79 -2.56 13.72 -12.90
N VAL A 80 -3.90 13.74 -12.92
CA VAL A 80 -4.75 14.28 -11.84
C VAL A 80 -5.70 13.19 -11.40
N GLY A 81 -5.91 13.04 -10.10
CA GLY A 81 -6.80 12.01 -9.60
C GLY A 81 -7.41 12.34 -8.26
N ALA A 82 -8.47 11.63 -7.93
CA ALA A 82 -9.14 11.69 -6.65
C ALA A 82 -9.49 10.29 -6.16
N SER A 83 -9.46 10.09 -4.85
CA SER A 83 -9.91 8.85 -4.21
C SER A 83 -10.79 9.14 -3.01
N TYR A 84 -11.74 8.26 -2.79
CA TYR A 84 -12.57 8.21 -1.60
C TYR A 84 -12.55 6.79 -1.05
N ARG A 85 -12.23 6.65 0.23
CA ARG A 85 -12.26 5.39 0.94
C ARG A 85 -13.08 5.49 2.20
N SER A 86 -13.94 4.50 2.44
CA SER A 86 -14.69 4.29 3.67
C SER A 86 -14.41 2.89 4.19
N GLN A 87 -14.07 2.75 5.46
CA GLN A 87 -13.81 1.45 6.11
C GLN A 87 -14.93 1.16 7.11
N TRP A 88 -15.24 -0.12 7.34
CA TRP A 88 -16.17 -0.56 8.39
C TRP A 88 -17.50 0.17 8.35
N ASN A 89 -18.16 0.14 7.20
CA ASN A 89 -19.38 0.92 6.93
C ASN A 89 -20.55 0.63 7.90
N GLY A 90 -20.47 -0.43 8.70
CA GLY A 90 -21.44 -0.73 9.75
C GLY A 90 -21.22 0.03 11.07
N LEU A 91 -20.12 0.79 11.20
CA LEU A 91 -19.82 1.54 12.43
C LEU A 91 -20.10 3.04 12.26
N SER A 92 -20.73 3.64 13.28
CA SER A 92 -20.78 5.10 13.38
C SER A 92 -19.37 5.64 13.66
N GLY A 93 -18.96 6.71 12.93
CA GLY A 93 -17.62 7.26 13.04
C GLY A 93 -16.53 6.44 12.36
N ALA A 94 -16.88 5.49 11.48
CA ALA A 94 -15.94 4.69 10.73
C ALA A 94 -14.93 5.54 9.94
N PRO A 95 -13.68 5.06 9.75
CA PRO A 95 -12.64 5.80 9.06
C PRO A 95 -13.03 6.13 7.62
N ARG A 96 -12.77 7.37 7.21
CA ARG A 96 -12.99 7.89 5.86
C ARG A 96 -11.77 8.68 5.42
N THR A 97 -11.26 8.36 4.25
CA THR A 97 -10.11 9.05 3.65
C THR A 97 -10.51 9.59 2.28
N MET A 98 -10.20 10.86 2.04
CA MET A 98 -10.38 11.53 0.76
C MET A 98 -9.05 12.08 0.30
N THR A 99 -8.74 11.95 -0.99
CA THR A 99 -7.54 12.53 -1.58
C THR A 99 -7.86 13.18 -2.92
N ILE A 100 -7.16 14.27 -3.22
CA ILE A 100 -7.06 14.84 -4.56
C ILE A 100 -5.57 15.03 -4.81
N ARG A 101 -5.08 14.57 -5.95
CA ARG A 101 -3.66 14.60 -6.29
C ARG A 101 -3.43 15.08 -7.70
N GLY A 102 -2.27 15.64 -7.96
CA GLY A 102 -1.80 15.98 -9.30
C GLY A 102 -0.30 15.88 -9.38
N THR A 103 0.21 15.33 -10.48
CA THR A 103 1.64 15.14 -10.73
C THR A 103 1.96 15.45 -12.18
N TYR A 104 3.06 16.13 -12.40
CA TYR A 104 3.65 16.37 -13.72
C TYR A 104 5.10 15.90 -13.70
N PHE A 105 5.46 15.09 -14.68
CA PHE A 105 6.81 14.60 -14.91
C PHE A 105 7.36 15.38 -16.12
N ALA A 106 8.31 16.28 -15.86
CA ALA A 106 8.97 17.07 -16.87
C ALA A 106 10.18 16.29 -17.39
N ASP A 107 10.04 15.75 -18.59
CA ASP A 107 11.13 15.12 -19.32
C ASP A 107 11.81 16.19 -20.18
N ASP A 108 12.86 16.83 -19.65
CA ASP A 108 13.59 17.84 -20.39
C ASP A 108 14.82 17.21 -21.04
N TYR A 109 14.89 17.29 -22.37
CA TYR A 109 16.06 16.87 -23.17
C TYR A 109 17.38 17.58 -22.81
N ALA A 110 17.32 18.62 -21.97
CA ALA A 110 18.51 19.32 -21.46
C ALA A 110 19.27 18.57 -20.35
N GLY A 111 18.88 17.34 -20.02
CA GLY A 111 19.58 16.47 -19.06
C GLY A 111 19.13 16.60 -17.62
N VAL A 112 18.10 17.39 -17.31
CA VAL A 112 17.49 17.48 -15.99
C VAL A 112 16.03 17.06 -16.08
N THR A 113 15.73 15.89 -15.54
CA THR A 113 14.36 15.40 -15.45
C THR A 113 13.84 15.62 -14.05
N MET A 114 12.71 16.29 -13.93
CA MET A 114 12.08 16.64 -12.68
C MET A 114 10.61 16.18 -12.65
N MET A 115 10.13 15.92 -11.46
CA MET A 115 8.73 15.67 -11.20
C MET A 115 8.23 16.66 -10.15
N GLY A 116 7.08 17.27 -10.44
CA GLY A 116 6.42 18.21 -9.54
C GLY A 116 4.96 17.88 -9.37
N GLY A 117 4.37 18.28 -8.25
CA GLY A 117 2.95 18.05 -8.01
C GLY A 117 2.54 18.36 -6.59
N GLY A 118 1.42 17.79 -6.18
CA GLY A 118 0.92 17.93 -4.83
C GLY A 118 -0.35 17.15 -4.60
N TYR A 119 -0.81 17.18 -3.35
CA TYR A 119 -2.06 16.53 -2.98
C TYR A 119 -2.74 17.23 -1.81
N LEU A 120 -4.06 17.10 -1.79
CA LEU A 120 -4.91 17.39 -0.65
C LEU A 120 -5.40 16.07 -0.08
N MET A 121 -5.37 15.94 1.23
CA MET A 121 -5.84 14.74 1.93
C MET A 121 -6.69 15.13 3.13
N ARG A 122 -7.80 14.44 3.32
CA ARG A 122 -8.57 14.46 4.55
C ARG A 122 -8.78 13.04 5.03
N ASP A 123 -8.34 12.77 6.26
CA ASP A 123 -8.54 11.51 6.96
C ASP A 123 -9.32 11.76 8.24
N GLN A 124 -10.40 11.02 8.44
CA GLN A 124 -11.28 11.18 9.59
C GLN A 124 -11.56 9.81 10.20
N THR A 125 -11.34 9.69 11.50
CA THR A 125 -11.64 8.49 12.28
C THR A 125 -12.34 8.89 13.57
N GLY A 126 -13.61 8.57 13.68
CA GLY A 126 -14.45 9.05 14.79
C GLY A 126 -14.45 10.58 14.87
N PRO A 127 -14.14 11.14 16.05
CA PRO A 127 -14.08 12.59 16.26
C PRO A 127 -12.79 13.24 15.72
N ILE A 128 -11.76 12.44 15.42
CA ILE A 128 -10.43 12.91 15.03
C ILE A 128 -10.37 13.08 13.51
N SER A 129 -9.83 14.20 13.06
CA SER A 129 -9.57 14.45 11.64
C SER A 129 -8.19 15.06 11.39
N PHE A 130 -7.58 14.68 10.27
CA PHE A 130 -6.39 15.28 9.72
C PHE A 130 -6.71 15.78 8.31
N THR A 131 -6.51 17.06 8.07
CA THR A 131 -6.66 17.65 6.73
C THR A 131 -5.34 18.28 6.34
N GLY A 132 -4.71 17.82 5.25
CA GLY A 132 -3.40 18.27 4.82
C GLY A 132 -3.37 18.74 3.37
N ALA A 133 -2.55 19.76 3.11
CA ALA A 133 -2.20 20.23 1.77
C ALA A 133 -0.69 20.14 1.61
N TYR A 134 -0.24 19.47 0.55
CA TYR A 134 1.16 19.14 0.34
C TYR A 134 1.61 19.50 -1.08
N GLY A 135 2.77 20.12 -1.18
CA GLY A 135 3.55 20.22 -2.41
C GLY A 135 4.59 19.10 -2.49
N ARG A 136 4.86 18.62 -3.68
CA ARG A 136 5.80 17.54 -3.99
C ARG A 136 6.76 17.97 -5.08
N ILE A 137 8.05 17.65 -4.89
CA ILE A 137 9.10 17.82 -5.90
C ILE A 137 10.03 16.62 -5.86
N ALA A 138 10.49 16.16 -7.03
CA ALA A 138 11.48 15.09 -7.12
C ALA A 138 12.41 15.30 -8.32
N GLY A 139 13.66 14.91 -8.15
CA GLY A 139 14.68 14.91 -9.20
C GLY A 139 14.98 13.49 -9.65
N VAL A 140 15.08 13.27 -10.95
CA VAL A 140 15.41 11.99 -11.57
C VAL A 140 16.87 11.97 -11.98
N ILE A 141 17.61 11.00 -11.50
CA ILE A 141 19.01 10.74 -11.87
C ILE A 141 18.98 9.58 -12.87
N SER A 142 19.15 9.90 -14.14
CA SER A 142 19.12 8.93 -15.24
C SER A 142 19.90 9.46 -16.44
N SER A 143 20.44 8.56 -17.23
CA SER A 143 20.93 8.87 -18.58
C SER A 143 19.82 8.78 -19.63
N ASP A 144 18.78 8.01 -19.36
CA ASP A 144 17.58 7.84 -20.18
C ASP A 144 16.39 7.50 -19.26
N PRO A 145 15.56 8.50 -18.94
CA PRO A 145 14.42 8.31 -18.05
C PRO A 145 13.36 7.33 -18.57
N THR A 146 13.34 7.06 -19.88
CA THR A 146 12.42 6.07 -20.45
C THR A 146 12.86 4.63 -20.15
N LEU A 147 14.14 4.40 -19.92
CA LEU A 147 14.70 3.08 -19.62
C LEU A 147 14.87 2.82 -18.12
N GLY A 148 14.93 3.86 -17.30
CA GLY A 148 15.09 3.71 -15.86
C GLY A 148 15.79 4.88 -15.21
N GLY A 149 15.79 4.88 -13.89
CA GLY A 149 16.43 5.93 -13.10
C GLY A 149 16.27 5.73 -11.61
N VAL A 150 16.98 6.58 -10.87
CA VAL A 150 16.83 6.74 -9.42
C VAL A 150 16.26 8.13 -9.17
N ILE A 151 15.21 8.19 -8.37
CA ILE A 151 14.47 9.40 -8.07
C ILE A 151 14.61 9.72 -6.58
N LEU A 152 14.92 10.96 -6.27
CA LEU A 152 14.90 11.50 -4.91
C LEU A 152 13.77 12.51 -4.80
N GLY A 153 12.89 12.32 -3.83
CA GLY A 153 11.67 13.11 -3.68
C GLY A 153 11.51 13.71 -2.29
N LEU A 154 10.86 14.87 -2.27
CA LEU A 154 10.51 15.62 -1.08
C LEU A 154 9.04 16.05 -1.17
N THR A 155 8.32 15.95 -0.07
CA THR A 155 7.04 16.64 0.15
C THR A 155 7.16 17.61 1.30
N ALA A 156 6.47 18.74 1.20
CA ALA A 156 6.28 19.67 2.30
C ALA A 156 4.82 20.13 2.29
N GLY A 157 4.25 20.28 3.48
CA GLY A 157 2.85 20.65 3.60
C GLY A 157 2.47 21.18 4.97
N LEU A 158 1.21 21.55 5.05
CA LEU A 158 0.56 21.98 6.28
C LEU A 158 -0.61 21.04 6.57
N VAL A 159 -0.70 20.62 7.83
CA VAL A 159 -1.75 19.69 8.30
C VAL A 159 -2.52 20.35 9.43
N GLN A 160 -3.83 20.36 9.29
CA GLN A 160 -4.77 20.70 10.34
C GLN A 160 -5.21 19.42 11.04
N PHE A 161 -4.92 19.31 12.32
CA PHE A 161 -5.50 18.34 13.23
C PHE A 161 -6.76 18.92 13.83
N GLY A 162 -7.85 18.14 13.88
CA GLY A 162 -9.10 18.55 14.46
C GLY A 162 -9.73 17.46 15.32
N ILE A 163 -10.33 17.87 16.45
CA ILE A 163 -11.20 17.01 17.27
C ILE A 163 -12.60 17.64 17.25
N ASN A 164 -13.58 16.90 16.73
CA ASN A 164 -14.99 17.28 16.79
C ASN A 164 -15.67 16.56 17.95
N THR A 165 -16.12 17.33 18.92
CA THR A 165 -16.72 16.84 20.15
C THR A 165 -18.25 16.68 20.07
N ASP A 166 -18.91 17.17 19.02
CA ASP A 166 -20.38 17.22 18.91
C ASP A 166 -21.07 15.85 19.03
N ASN A 167 -20.34 14.78 18.65
CA ASN A 167 -20.86 13.41 18.66
C ASN A 167 -20.16 12.52 19.70
N ILE A 168 -19.39 13.09 20.61
CA ILE A 168 -18.74 12.31 21.68
C ILE A 168 -19.72 12.10 22.83
N VAL A 169 -20.00 10.83 23.12
CA VAL A 169 -20.77 10.47 24.32
C VAL A 169 -19.78 10.18 25.44
N VAL A 170 -19.72 11.07 26.41
CA VAL A 170 -18.89 10.92 27.61
C VAL A 170 -19.68 10.38 28.78
N ARG A 171 -19.03 9.56 29.58
CA ARG A 171 -19.62 9.07 30.82
C ARG A 171 -19.69 10.16 31.90
N ASP A 172 -18.68 11.03 31.93
CA ASP A 172 -18.57 12.17 32.83
C ASP A 172 -18.71 13.46 32.01
N LYS A 173 -19.81 14.20 32.23
CA LYS A 173 -20.07 15.47 31.54
C LYS A 173 -19.17 16.61 32.01
N THR A 174 -18.38 16.40 33.06
CA THR A 174 -17.40 17.36 33.57
C THR A 174 -16.00 17.12 33.00
N ASP A 175 -15.82 16.15 32.11
CA ASP A 175 -14.54 15.90 31.42
C ASP A 175 -14.31 16.97 30.34
N ASP A 176 -13.48 17.94 30.71
CA ASP A 176 -13.09 19.07 29.82
C ASP A 176 -12.46 18.65 28.51
N LEU A 177 -11.79 17.46 28.44
CA LEU A 177 -11.23 16.92 27.20
C LEU A 177 -12.30 16.58 26.18
N ALA A 178 -13.44 16.13 26.64
CA ALA A 178 -14.55 15.74 25.80
C ALA A 178 -15.43 16.93 25.36
N MET A 179 -15.30 18.06 26.03
CA MET A 179 -16.13 19.24 25.79
C MET A 179 -15.49 20.33 24.93
N THR A 180 -14.15 20.24 24.70
CA THR A 180 -13.43 21.28 23.97
C THR A 180 -12.97 20.77 22.61
N GLY A 181 -13.67 21.16 21.55
CA GLY A 181 -13.19 20.95 20.18
C GLY A 181 -11.86 21.65 19.97
N GLN A 182 -10.92 20.96 19.35
CA GLN A 182 -9.57 21.50 19.15
C GLN A 182 -9.18 21.47 17.67
N ASN A 183 -8.47 22.52 17.27
CA ASN A 183 -7.88 22.64 15.95
C ASN A 183 -6.41 23.09 16.10
N GLN A 184 -5.50 22.35 15.50
CA GLN A 184 -4.08 22.68 15.49
C GLN A 184 -3.51 22.55 14.08
N LEU A 185 -2.79 23.57 13.63
CA LEU A 185 -2.07 23.56 12.35
C LEU A 185 -0.58 23.31 12.63
N PHE A 186 0.02 22.40 11.84
CA PHE A 186 1.44 22.08 11.95
C PHE A 186 2.05 21.77 10.59
N PRO A 187 3.36 22.00 10.41
CA PRO A 187 4.07 21.61 9.20
C PRO A 187 4.29 20.09 9.15
N ASP A 188 4.37 19.56 7.95
CA ASP A 188 4.74 18.17 7.69
C ASP A 188 5.72 18.08 6.53
N VAL A 189 6.67 17.15 6.62
CA VAL A 189 7.70 16.94 5.60
C VAL A 189 7.86 15.44 5.37
N GLY A 190 7.94 15.03 4.12
CA GLY A 190 8.21 13.67 3.73
C GLY A 190 9.39 13.58 2.77
N VAL A 191 10.12 12.47 2.84
CA VAL A 191 11.25 12.17 1.95
C VAL A 191 11.09 10.78 1.36
N GLY A 192 11.65 10.57 0.17
CA GLY A 192 11.63 9.28 -0.47
C GLY A 192 12.72 9.08 -1.51
N ILE A 193 13.03 7.83 -1.73
CA ILE A 193 13.85 7.36 -2.83
C ILE A 193 13.06 6.31 -3.61
N TYR A 194 13.18 6.32 -4.93
CA TYR A 194 12.51 5.39 -5.82
C TYR A 194 13.43 5.07 -6.98
N ALA A 195 13.42 3.84 -7.43
CA ALA A 195 14.19 3.40 -8.60
C ALA A 195 13.27 2.57 -9.50
N TYR A 196 13.49 2.68 -10.80
CA TYR A 196 12.79 1.89 -11.78
C TYR A 196 13.71 1.55 -12.95
N ARG A 197 13.44 0.43 -13.60
CA ARG A 197 14.22 -0.02 -14.75
C ARG A 197 13.37 -0.82 -15.71
N TYR A 198 13.47 -0.47 -16.98
CA TYR A 198 12.98 -1.26 -18.09
C TYR A 198 13.88 -2.46 -18.34
N MET A 199 13.29 -3.63 -18.54
CA MET A 199 13.99 -4.87 -18.89
C MET A 199 13.27 -5.52 -20.06
N SER A 200 14.04 -5.81 -21.12
CA SER A 200 13.56 -6.62 -22.24
C SER A 200 14.05 -8.06 -22.05
N THR A 201 13.12 -8.99 -21.95
CA THR A 201 13.41 -10.43 -21.73
C THR A 201 13.30 -11.26 -23.00
N GLY A 202 13.70 -10.72 -24.17
CA GLY A 202 13.66 -11.45 -25.43
C GLY A 202 12.43 -11.11 -26.29
N ARG A 203 11.99 -12.05 -27.12
CA ARG A 203 11.07 -11.76 -28.25
C ARG A 203 9.62 -11.42 -27.86
N SER A 204 9.17 -11.63 -26.64
CA SER A 204 7.73 -11.56 -26.34
C SER A 204 7.38 -10.94 -24.98
N ALA A 205 8.31 -10.40 -24.21
CA ALA A 205 7.98 -9.77 -22.94
C ALA A 205 8.90 -8.58 -22.64
N SER A 206 8.30 -7.46 -22.36
CA SER A 206 8.95 -6.31 -21.75
C SER A 206 8.46 -6.12 -20.33
N SER A 207 9.27 -5.53 -19.49
CA SER A 207 8.90 -5.31 -18.09
C SER A 207 9.52 -4.03 -17.53
N TYR A 208 8.81 -3.38 -16.62
CA TYR A 208 9.40 -2.42 -15.70
C TYR A 208 9.44 -3.04 -14.31
N VAL A 209 10.61 -3.03 -13.68
CA VAL A 209 10.73 -3.29 -12.24
C VAL A 209 10.90 -1.97 -11.54
N TYR A 210 10.22 -1.81 -10.42
CA TYR A 210 10.29 -0.59 -9.63
C TYR A 210 10.31 -0.89 -8.13
N GLY A 211 10.88 0.03 -7.36
CA GLY A 211 10.85 -0.06 -5.91
C GLY A 211 11.33 1.22 -5.26
N GLY A 212 11.02 1.37 -3.99
CA GLY A 212 11.42 2.56 -3.26
C GLY A 212 11.22 2.45 -1.77
N LEU A 213 11.85 3.36 -1.05
CA LEU A 213 11.72 3.57 0.39
C LEU A 213 11.29 5.01 0.65
N SER A 214 10.48 5.22 1.67
CA SER A 214 10.02 6.56 2.02
C SER A 214 9.69 6.70 3.49
N MET A 215 9.79 7.92 3.95
CA MET A 215 9.29 8.39 5.23
C MET A 215 8.39 9.59 4.97
N PRO A 216 7.07 9.38 4.75
CA PRO A 216 6.15 10.46 4.38
C PRO A 216 5.93 11.47 5.48
N GLN A 217 6.33 11.16 6.71
CA GLN A 217 6.22 12.01 7.90
C GLN A 217 7.53 11.96 8.68
N VAL A 218 8.47 12.83 8.32
CA VAL A 218 9.79 12.91 8.98
C VAL A 218 9.68 13.60 10.33
N LEU A 219 8.81 14.62 10.44
CA LEU A 219 8.59 15.38 11.66
C LEU A 219 7.70 14.57 12.60
N GLY A 220 8.31 13.99 13.64
CA GLY A 220 7.57 13.38 14.76
C GLY A 220 7.17 14.49 15.72
N LEU A 221 6.01 15.09 15.53
CA LEU A 221 5.53 16.20 16.34
C LEU A 221 4.63 15.70 17.47
N ASP A 222 4.79 16.28 18.66
CA ASP A 222 3.87 16.11 19.76
C ASP A 222 2.73 17.13 19.61
N LEU A 223 1.53 16.63 19.33
CA LEU A 223 0.33 17.45 19.24
C LEU A 223 -0.19 17.67 20.66
N LYS A 224 -0.18 18.91 21.09
CA LYS A 224 -0.63 19.30 22.43
C LYS A 224 -2.16 19.39 22.43
N VAL A 225 -2.81 18.52 23.18
CA VAL A 225 -4.25 18.61 23.47
C VAL A 225 -4.39 19.43 24.76
N GLN A 226 -4.85 20.68 24.63
CA GLN A 226 -5.00 21.56 25.78
C GLN A 226 -6.20 21.17 26.62
N ASN A 227 -5.99 21.03 27.92
CA ASN A 227 -7.04 20.90 28.91
C ASN A 227 -6.79 21.90 30.05
N THR A 228 -7.84 22.30 30.75
CA THR A 228 -7.78 23.19 31.94
C THR A 228 -6.98 22.58 33.09
N SER A 229 -6.92 21.25 33.21
CA SER A 229 -6.30 20.56 34.35
C SER A 229 -5.00 19.82 34.04
N SER A 230 -4.70 19.50 32.78
CA SER A 230 -3.49 18.77 32.38
C SER A 230 -3.28 18.81 30.88
N ASP A 231 -1.99 18.87 30.49
CA ASP A 231 -1.60 18.81 29.08
C ASP A 231 -1.48 17.34 28.64
N TYR A 232 -2.22 16.96 27.62
CA TYR A 232 -2.08 15.66 26.96
C TYR A 232 -1.35 15.86 25.63
N TYR A 233 -0.46 14.92 25.31
CA TYR A 233 0.30 14.94 24.06
C TYR A 233 -0.09 13.74 23.21
N LEU A 234 -0.56 14.00 22.01
CA LEU A 234 -0.74 12.99 20.98
C LEU A 234 0.53 12.98 20.11
N GLN A 235 1.34 11.93 20.25
CA GLN A 235 2.57 11.82 19.46
C GLN A 235 2.29 11.32 18.06
N ARG A 236 2.72 12.09 17.06
CA ARG A 236 2.66 11.67 15.66
C ARG A 236 3.84 10.75 15.36
N VAL A 237 3.54 9.49 15.12
CA VAL A 237 4.55 8.44 14.92
C VAL A 237 5.10 8.49 13.50
N ARG A 238 6.42 8.40 13.34
CA ARG A 238 7.09 8.29 12.04
C ARG A 238 6.80 6.94 11.41
N HIS A 239 6.47 6.94 10.12
CA HIS A 239 6.24 5.72 9.35
C HIS A 239 7.34 5.56 8.31
N LEU A 240 7.85 4.32 8.18
CA LEU A 240 8.77 3.93 7.10
C LEU A 240 8.03 2.99 6.15
N TYR A 241 8.04 3.32 4.88
CA TYR A 241 7.41 2.53 3.84
C TYR A 241 8.42 1.97 2.85
N GLY A 242 8.18 0.73 2.42
CA GLY A 242 8.89 0.08 1.32
C GLY A 242 7.90 -0.36 0.26
N LEU A 243 8.16 -0.04 -0.99
CA LEU A 243 7.36 -0.43 -2.15
C LEU A 243 8.24 -1.19 -3.13
N LEU A 244 7.73 -2.30 -3.67
CA LEU A 244 8.36 -3.07 -4.72
C LEU A 244 7.28 -3.61 -5.66
N GLY A 245 7.52 -3.58 -6.96
CA GLY A 245 6.60 -4.13 -7.94
C GLY A 245 7.23 -4.23 -9.32
N MET A 246 6.45 -4.79 -10.23
CA MET A 246 6.85 -4.88 -11.63
C MET A 246 5.63 -4.86 -12.56
N TYR A 247 5.82 -4.33 -13.76
CA TYR A 247 4.89 -4.46 -14.87
C TYR A 247 5.43 -5.54 -15.82
N LEU A 248 4.64 -6.56 -16.08
CA LEU A 248 4.93 -7.61 -17.07
C LEU A 248 3.99 -7.40 -18.25
N PHE A 249 4.48 -6.82 -19.34
CA PHE A 249 3.70 -6.53 -20.54
C PHE A 249 3.68 -7.73 -21.49
N PHE A 250 2.53 -7.96 -22.11
CA PHE A 250 2.33 -8.97 -23.13
C PHE A 250 2.07 -8.34 -24.50
N ASP A 251 2.21 -9.12 -25.57
CA ASP A 251 2.11 -8.66 -26.96
C ASP A 251 0.71 -8.13 -27.33
N ASP A 252 -0.32 -8.45 -26.54
CA ASP A 252 -1.71 -8.03 -26.73
C ASP A 252 -2.08 -6.73 -25.99
N ASN A 253 -1.08 -5.96 -25.54
CA ASN A 253 -1.23 -4.76 -24.71
C ASN A 253 -1.83 -5.01 -23.33
N SER A 254 -1.93 -6.26 -22.88
CA SER A 254 -2.23 -6.57 -21.48
C SER A 254 -0.98 -6.54 -20.63
N PHE A 255 -1.14 -6.45 -19.32
CA PHE A 255 -0.04 -6.61 -18.38
C PHE A 255 -0.51 -7.14 -17.02
N ILE A 256 0.43 -7.76 -16.31
CA ILE A 256 0.26 -8.13 -14.91
C ILE A 256 1.19 -7.25 -14.07
N GLU A 257 0.68 -6.74 -12.95
CA GLU A 257 1.43 -5.95 -11.99
C GLU A 257 1.36 -6.58 -10.59
N PRO A 258 2.27 -7.50 -10.25
CA PRO A 258 2.51 -7.90 -8.87
C PRO A 258 3.24 -6.78 -8.13
N SER A 259 2.83 -6.53 -6.87
CA SER A 259 3.46 -5.51 -6.04
C SER A 259 3.32 -5.82 -4.56
N VAL A 260 4.27 -5.30 -3.77
CA VAL A 260 4.35 -5.45 -2.31
C VAL A 260 4.54 -4.07 -1.69
N TRP A 261 3.76 -3.78 -0.66
CA TRP A 261 3.88 -2.58 0.14
C TRP A 261 4.13 -2.96 1.60
N VAL A 262 5.30 -2.60 2.11
CA VAL A 262 5.73 -2.83 3.49
C VAL A 262 5.56 -1.54 4.28
N LYS A 263 4.95 -1.63 5.44
CA LYS A 263 4.67 -0.51 6.35
C LYS A 263 5.23 -0.81 7.72
N TYR A 264 6.08 0.07 8.22
CA TYR A 264 6.66 -0.02 9.55
C TYR A 264 6.39 1.26 10.33
N ALA A 265 5.94 1.11 11.56
CA ALA A 265 5.88 2.18 12.55
C ALA A 265 6.46 1.66 13.88
N PRO A 266 7.14 2.48 14.67
CA PRO A 266 7.61 2.10 16.01
C PRO A 266 6.44 1.58 16.88
N ASN A 267 6.70 0.54 17.63
CA ASN A 267 5.74 -0.12 18.52
C ASN A 267 4.51 -0.73 17.83
N ALA A 268 4.55 -0.91 16.51
CA ALA A 268 3.52 -1.62 15.74
C ALA A 268 4.16 -2.79 14.96
N PRO A 269 3.43 -3.90 14.76
CA PRO A 269 3.90 -4.97 13.87
C PRO A 269 4.11 -4.45 12.46
N VAL A 270 5.12 -4.98 11.78
CA VAL A 270 5.31 -4.73 10.35
C VAL A 270 4.08 -5.22 9.60
N ASN A 271 3.52 -4.34 8.80
CA ASN A 271 2.38 -4.67 7.94
C ASN A 271 2.87 -4.80 6.49
N VAL A 272 2.50 -5.91 5.85
CA VAL A 272 2.87 -6.21 4.46
C VAL A 272 1.60 -6.45 3.68
N ASP A 273 1.41 -5.68 2.60
CA ASP A 273 0.36 -5.89 1.61
C ASP A 273 0.98 -6.48 0.35
N VAL A 274 0.37 -7.54 -0.16
CA VAL A 274 0.73 -8.17 -1.43
C VAL A 274 -0.45 -8.03 -2.38
N ASN A 275 -0.19 -7.56 -3.59
CA ASN A 275 -1.21 -7.29 -4.59
C ASN A 275 -0.80 -7.82 -5.95
N VAL A 276 -1.81 -8.21 -6.74
CA VAL A 276 -1.66 -8.51 -8.16
C VAL A 276 -2.79 -7.83 -8.91
N ARG A 277 -2.46 -7.05 -9.94
CA ARG A 277 -3.41 -6.46 -10.88
C ARG A 277 -3.17 -7.03 -12.27
N TYR A 278 -4.23 -7.32 -12.98
CA TYR A 278 -4.23 -7.69 -14.39
C TYR A 278 -5.01 -6.66 -15.20
N GLN A 279 -4.32 -6.00 -16.12
CA GLN A 279 -4.93 -5.17 -17.15
C GLN A 279 -5.21 -6.04 -18.34
N MET A 280 -6.47 -6.18 -18.70
CA MET A 280 -6.89 -6.94 -19.86
C MET A 280 -6.58 -6.19 -21.17
N PRO A 281 -6.47 -6.89 -22.28
CA PRO A 281 -6.43 -6.26 -23.59
C PRO A 281 -7.72 -5.45 -23.79
N GLY A 282 -7.63 -4.15 -23.72
CA GLY A 282 -8.79 -3.26 -23.76
C GLY A 282 -8.94 -2.42 -22.51
N SER A 283 -10.20 -2.17 -22.12
CA SER A 283 -10.50 -1.16 -21.08
C SER A 283 -10.62 -1.70 -19.67
N LEU A 284 -10.71 -3.01 -19.46
CA LEU A 284 -11.00 -3.60 -18.15
C LEU A 284 -9.72 -3.98 -17.43
N TRP A 285 -9.73 -3.82 -16.11
CA TRP A 285 -8.71 -4.37 -15.24
C TRP A 285 -9.33 -4.95 -13.96
N VAL A 286 -8.65 -5.93 -13.39
CA VAL A 286 -9.03 -6.57 -12.13
C VAL A 286 -7.80 -6.73 -11.24
N GLY A 287 -7.99 -6.76 -9.95
CA GLY A 287 -6.90 -6.97 -9.00
C GLY A 287 -7.38 -7.63 -7.71
N THR A 288 -6.45 -8.20 -7.01
CA THR A 288 -6.67 -8.79 -5.69
C THR A 288 -5.42 -8.68 -4.86
N GLY A 289 -5.60 -8.72 -3.57
CA GLY A 289 -4.47 -8.73 -2.65
C GLY A 289 -4.87 -9.02 -1.22
N GLY A 290 -3.87 -9.05 -0.37
CA GLY A 290 -4.06 -9.31 1.05
C GLY A 290 -2.99 -8.67 1.89
N SER A 291 -3.33 -8.43 3.15
CA SER A 291 -2.48 -7.79 4.13
C SER A 291 -2.25 -8.70 5.34
N THR A 292 -1.04 -8.64 5.90
CA THR A 292 -0.73 -9.28 7.19
C THR A 292 -1.57 -8.72 8.34
N SER A 293 -2.20 -7.55 8.17
CA SER A 293 -3.22 -7.04 9.09
C SER A 293 -4.51 -7.87 9.11
N GLY A 294 -4.65 -8.85 8.20
CA GLY A 294 -5.82 -9.72 8.10
C GLY A 294 -6.92 -9.14 7.24
N THR A 295 -6.56 -8.39 6.20
CA THR A 295 -7.49 -7.87 5.19
C THR A 295 -7.23 -8.56 3.86
N LEU A 296 -8.29 -9.01 3.19
CA LEU A 296 -8.28 -9.32 1.75
C LEU A 296 -9.01 -8.21 1.00
N HIS A 297 -8.63 -7.99 -0.25
CA HIS A 297 -9.33 -7.05 -1.11
C HIS A 297 -9.42 -7.53 -2.55
N LEU A 298 -10.47 -7.07 -3.19
CA LEU A 298 -10.73 -7.23 -4.62
C LEU A 298 -10.82 -5.84 -5.23
N GLU A 299 -10.30 -5.70 -6.42
CA GLU A 299 -10.29 -4.46 -7.19
C GLU A 299 -10.79 -4.73 -8.60
N ALA A 300 -11.50 -3.78 -9.18
CA ALA A 300 -11.86 -3.80 -10.58
C ALA A 300 -12.04 -2.37 -11.10
N GLY A 301 -11.90 -2.19 -12.38
CA GLY A 301 -12.13 -0.87 -12.97
C GLY A 301 -12.04 -0.86 -14.48
N VAL A 302 -12.16 0.35 -15.00
CA VAL A 302 -12.09 0.65 -16.44
C VAL A 302 -11.00 1.67 -16.70
N LEU A 303 -10.34 1.50 -17.82
CA LEU A 303 -9.41 2.45 -18.41
C LEU A 303 -9.96 2.86 -19.79
N LEU A 304 -10.38 4.09 -19.91
CA LEU A 304 -10.86 4.69 -21.17
C LEU A 304 -9.71 5.52 -21.73
N GLY A 305 -9.20 5.17 -22.89
CA GLY A 305 -8.04 5.82 -23.47
C GLY A 305 -7.85 5.46 -24.95
N GLU A 306 -6.64 5.13 -25.32
CA GLU A 306 -6.24 4.82 -26.70
C GLU A 306 -7.14 3.76 -27.37
N ASN A 307 -7.62 2.76 -26.60
CA ASN A 307 -8.56 1.74 -27.07
C ASN A 307 -9.90 2.31 -27.60
N LEU A 308 -10.22 3.54 -27.21
CA LEU A 308 -11.41 4.28 -27.66
C LEU A 308 -11.06 5.44 -28.60
N GLY A 309 -9.81 5.53 -29.04
CA GLY A 309 -9.30 6.62 -29.88
C GLY A 309 -9.15 7.94 -29.12
N LEU A 310 -8.93 7.90 -27.82
CA LEU A 310 -8.67 9.07 -26.99
C LEU A 310 -7.16 9.22 -26.77
N ASP A 311 -6.64 10.44 -26.98
CA ASP A 311 -5.22 10.76 -26.68
C ASP A 311 -4.92 10.80 -25.16
N ASN A 312 -5.97 10.84 -24.36
CA ASN A 312 -5.91 10.91 -22.90
C ASN A 312 -6.48 9.64 -22.29
N SER A 313 -6.10 9.33 -21.07
CA SER A 313 -6.68 8.20 -20.35
C SER A 313 -7.49 8.65 -19.13
N ILE A 314 -8.66 8.03 -18.95
CA ILE A 314 -9.48 8.13 -17.74
C ILE A 314 -9.54 6.76 -17.12
N ARG A 315 -9.06 6.65 -15.88
CA ARG A 315 -9.15 5.42 -15.11
C ARG A 315 -10.20 5.59 -14.02
N ILE A 316 -11.09 4.62 -13.89
CA ILE A 316 -12.06 4.54 -12.81
C ILE A 316 -11.88 3.18 -12.16
N GLY A 317 -11.63 3.18 -10.86
CA GLY A 317 -11.39 1.98 -10.07
C GLY A 317 -12.29 1.89 -8.86
N TYR A 318 -12.70 0.67 -8.54
CA TYR A 318 -13.41 0.34 -7.32
C TYR A 318 -12.66 -0.78 -6.60
N GLY A 319 -12.48 -0.63 -5.29
CA GLY A 319 -11.89 -1.61 -4.40
C GLY A 319 -12.82 -1.99 -3.26
N TYR A 320 -12.90 -3.27 -2.94
CA TYR A 320 -13.61 -3.79 -1.78
C TYR A 320 -12.64 -4.53 -0.88
N GLY A 321 -12.58 -4.13 0.39
CA GLY A 321 -11.74 -4.76 1.41
C GLY A 321 -12.57 -5.46 2.46
N TYR A 322 -12.22 -6.71 2.77
CA TYR A 322 -12.81 -7.50 3.84
C TYR A 322 -11.75 -7.85 4.87
N SER A 323 -12.02 -7.58 6.15
CA SER A 323 -11.12 -7.94 7.26
C SER A 323 -11.62 -9.16 7.99
N PHE A 324 -10.75 -10.16 8.21
CA PHE A 324 -11.08 -11.36 8.99
C PHE A 324 -10.77 -11.20 10.48
N LYS A 325 -10.00 -10.16 10.84
CA LYS A 325 -9.61 -9.96 12.24
C LYS A 325 -10.70 -9.21 12.99
N THR A 326 -10.58 -9.18 14.24
CA THR A 326 -11.40 -8.80 15.41
C THR A 326 -12.69 -8.00 15.13
N PHE A 327 -12.71 -7.05 14.20
CA PHE A 327 -13.90 -6.27 13.90
C PHE A 327 -14.49 -6.57 12.52
N GLY A 328 -13.69 -7.15 11.60
CA GLY A 328 -14.04 -7.29 10.19
C GLY A 328 -15.37 -7.96 9.91
N PRO A 329 -15.68 -9.15 10.45
CA PRO A 329 -16.92 -9.85 10.13
C PRO A 329 -18.19 -9.14 10.61
N PHE A 330 -18.10 -8.26 11.61
CA PHE A 330 -19.25 -7.66 12.27
C PHE A 330 -19.50 -6.20 11.88
N VAL A 331 -18.48 -5.52 11.34
CA VAL A 331 -18.52 -4.06 11.10
C VAL A 331 -18.63 -3.69 9.63
N GLY A 332 -18.78 -4.68 8.76
CA GLY A 332 -18.84 -4.49 7.31
C GLY A 332 -17.46 -4.30 6.67
N GLY A 333 -17.44 -4.31 5.35
CA GLY A 333 -16.25 -4.14 4.53
C GLY A 333 -15.81 -2.68 4.42
N GLY A 334 -14.69 -2.50 3.71
CA GLY A 334 -14.22 -1.19 3.23
C GLY A 334 -14.50 -1.04 1.75
N HIS A 335 -14.79 0.17 1.32
CA HIS A 335 -15.01 0.52 -0.08
C HIS A 335 -14.07 1.67 -0.46
N GLU A 336 -13.47 1.57 -1.63
CA GLU A 336 -12.62 2.62 -2.19
C GLU A 336 -12.97 2.86 -3.65
N ILE A 337 -13.15 4.11 -4.00
CA ILE A 337 -13.36 4.56 -5.38
C ILE A 337 -12.19 5.46 -5.73
N ASN A 338 -11.64 5.26 -6.91
CA ASN A 338 -10.57 6.07 -7.48
C ASN A 338 -10.96 6.50 -8.89
N ILE A 339 -10.68 7.76 -9.20
CA ILE A 339 -10.76 8.30 -10.55
C ILE A 339 -9.49 9.07 -10.85
N SER A 340 -8.91 8.84 -12.03
CA SER A 340 -7.76 9.61 -12.51
C SER A 340 -7.91 9.94 -13.99
N TYR A 341 -7.33 11.06 -14.35
CA TYR A 341 -7.18 11.54 -15.71
C TYR A 341 -5.70 11.75 -15.98
N SER A 342 -5.20 11.15 -17.04
CA SER A 342 -3.79 11.21 -17.42
C SER A 342 -3.62 11.52 -18.88
N LEU A 343 -2.57 12.25 -19.20
CA LEU A 343 -2.22 12.61 -20.59
C LEU A 343 -0.70 12.71 -20.75
N ASN A 344 -0.26 12.59 -21.98
CA ASN A 344 1.09 12.95 -22.39
C ASN A 344 1.06 14.41 -22.91
N LYS A 345 1.82 15.32 -22.26
CA LYS A 345 1.82 16.76 -22.55
C LYS A 345 3.18 17.21 -23.06
#